data_19b88e4459c9bbac5960b83d41a529ff
#
_entry.id   19b88e4459c9bbac5960b83d41a529ff
#
_cell.length_a   1.000
_cell.length_b   1.000
_cell.length_c   1.000
_cell.angle_alpha   90.00
_cell.angle_beta   90.00
_cell.angle_gamma   90.00
#
_symmetry.space_group_name_H-M   'P 1'
#
loop_
_entity.id
_entity.type
_entity.pdbx_description
1 polymer ?
#
loop_
_entity_poly.entity_id
_entity_poly.type
_entity_poly.pdbx_seq_one_letter_code
_entity_poly.pdbx_strand_id
1 'polypeptide(L)'
;MRDRSFNSWMQRVLFQNYEDWHMKEPNYNRNGFNIIGIDNTLKAMQDGYIPYMELTPPQAIQGCTRMKVTVNKKKDGVDLYLDVDGKSYMIPALGYPEAVRILRNFVSRLKLPEGSRFIEVQRVDGKAIQADFRKLALLLLGDSEQSKRFLKKQKPDSIEAAEEARNALYEEMLEQRKAVEVEWKCDKESFLALVGELCKARKLAIREDGLHEAPGDIEGWCRELSAQWNDDCLAELDMFSETHGLFLLKREDCDEAVQLAENLLLTVKIYGSGGGSTKCLIH
;
A
#
# COMPACT_ATOMS: atom_id res chain seq x y z
N MET A 1 -16.94 -28.72 30.84
CA MET A 1 -16.28 -28.15 29.63
C MET A 1 -17.34 -27.97 28.58
N ARG A 2 -17.80 -26.73 28.26
CA ARG A 2 -18.66 -26.48 27.11
C ARG A 2 -17.81 -26.66 25.87
N ASP A 3 -18.29 -27.53 24.96
CA ASP A 3 -17.58 -27.89 23.75
C ASP A 3 -17.38 -26.65 22.86
N ARG A 4 -16.14 -26.18 22.74
CA ARG A 4 -15.79 -25.01 21.89
C ARG A 4 -16.27 -25.20 20.45
N SER A 5 -16.31 -26.44 19.96
CA SER A 5 -16.74 -26.78 18.60
C SER A 5 -18.23 -26.49 18.38
N PHE A 6 -19.08 -26.77 19.35
CA PHE A 6 -20.53 -26.50 19.26
C PHE A 6 -20.83 -25.00 19.30
N ASN A 7 -20.14 -24.23 20.16
CA ASN A 7 -20.32 -22.79 20.21
C ASN A 7 -19.87 -22.11 18.90
N SER A 8 -18.75 -22.52 18.35
CA SER A 8 -18.25 -22.01 17.06
C SER A 8 -19.19 -22.34 15.89
N TRP A 9 -19.76 -23.55 15.87
CA TRP A 9 -20.78 -23.95 14.87
C TRP A 9 -22.05 -23.09 15.01
N MET A 10 -22.54 -22.89 16.21
CA MET A 10 -23.76 -22.10 16.48
C MET A 10 -23.57 -20.63 16.08
N GLN A 11 -22.40 -20.03 16.38
CA GLN A 11 -22.05 -18.67 15.96
C GLN A 11 -22.04 -18.53 14.44
N ARG A 12 -21.46 -19.50 13.71
CA ARG A 12 -21.47 -19.50 12.24
C ARG A 12 -22.87 -19.61 11.65
N VAL A 13 -23.67 -20.56 12.14
CA VAL A 13 -24.97 -20.88 11.54
C VAL A 13 -26.04 -19.84 11.84
N LEU A 14 -26.10 -19.35 13.09
CA LEU A 14 -27.15 -18.43 13.53
C LEU A 14 -26.79 -16.96 13.34
N PHE A 15 -25.51 -16.59 13.57
CA PHE A 15 -25.09 -15.19 13.58
C PHE A 15 -24.13 -14.84 12.46
N GLN A 16 -23.74 -15.81 11.61
CA GLN A 16 -22.77 -15.63 10.53
C GLN A 16 -21.43 -15.02 11.02
N ASN A 17 -21.06 -15.35 12.26
CA ASN A 17 -19.79 -14.97 12.88
C ASN A 17 -18.78 -16.09 12.73
N TYR A 18 -17.56 -15.72 12.39
CA TYR A 18 -16.43 -16.62 12.09
C TYR A 18 -15.29 -16.35 13.08
N GLU A 19 -15.51 -16.75 14.35
CA GLU A 19 -14.60 -16.44 15.50
C GLU A 19 -13.20 -17.05 15.34
N ASP A 20 -13.11 -18.22 14.68
CA ASP A 20 -11.84 -18.93 14.49
C ASP A 20 -11.07 -18.50 13.26
N TRP A 21 -11.68 -17.63 12.44
CA TRP A 21 -11.06 -17.09 11.24
C TRP A 21 -10.29 -15.82 11.57
N HIS A 22 -9.17 -15.61 10.88
CA HIS A 22 -8.44 -14.37 10.97
C HIS A 22 -8.74 -13.48 9.76
N MET A 23 -9.03 -12.22 10.00
CA MET A 23 -9.16 -11.19 8.98
C MET A 23 -8.15 -10.09 9.26
N LYS A 24 -7.40 -9.70 8.20
CA LYS A 24 -6.43 -8.62 8.23
C LYS A 24 -6.74 -7.60 7.13
N GLU A 25 -6.75 -6.34 7.50
CA GLU A 25 -6.76 -5.17 6.63
C GLU A 25 -6.04 -4.03 7.37
N PRO A 26 -5.71 -2.88 6.78
CA PRO A 26 -4.89 -1.86 7.44
C PRO A 26 -5.33 -1.45 8.84
N ASN A 27 -6.66 -1.42 9.08
CA ASN A 27 -7.24 -0.97 10.36
C ASN A 27 -7.79 -2.11 11.23
N TYR A 28 -7.72 -3.36 10.75
CA TYR A 28 -8.26 -4.52 11.44
C TYR A 28 -7.34 -5.74 11.27
N ASN A 29 -6.83 -6.25 12.36
CA ASN A 29 -5.91 -7.42 12.36
C ASN A 29 -6.18 -8.29 13.57
N ARG A 30 -7.20 -9.16 13.50
CA ARG A 30 -7.61 -10.03 14.61
C ARG A 30 -8.47 -11.21 14.15
N ASN A 31 -8.66 -12.15 15.07
CA ASN A 31 -9.61 -13.25 14.90
C ASN A 31 -11.06 -12.78 15.15
N GLY A 32 -11.96 -13.40 14.42
CA GLY A 32 -13.39 -13.21 14.56
C GLY A 32 -13.94 -12.02 13.76
N PHE A 33 -14.84 -12.32 12.82
CA PHE A 33 -15.55 -11.29 12.07
C PHE A 33 -16.94 -11.82 11.67
N ASN A 34 -17.86 -10.91 11.37
CA ASN A 34 -19.13 -11.22 10.73
C ASN A 34 -18.99 -11.23 9.21
N ILE A 35 -19.77 -12.06 8.51
CA ILE A 35 -19.73 -12.16 7.05
C ILE A 35 -19.96 -10.81 6.34
N ILE A 36 -20.74 -9.91 6.94
CA ILE A 36 -20.96 -8.54 6.43
C ILE A 36 -19.67 -7.73 6.46
N GLY A 37 -18.72 -8.06 7.35
CA GLY A 37 -17.39 -7.43 7.38
C GLY A 37 -16.65 -7.54 6.05
N ILE A 38 -16.80 -8.67 5.34
CA ILE A 38 -16.21 -8.85 3.99
C ILE A 38 -16.77 -7.82 3.02
N ASP A 39 -18.10 -7.62 3.02
CA ASP A 39 -18.73 -6.66 2.11
C ASP A 39 -18.33 -5.23 2.40
N ASN A 40 -18.31 -4.87 3.69
CA ASN A 40 -17.91 -3.53 4.13
C ASN A 40 -16.47 -3.24 3.76
N THR A 41 -15.57 -4.21 3.96
CA THR A 41 -14.15 -4.07 3.61
C THR A 41 -13.96 -3.93 2.10
N LEU A 42 -14.62 -4.77 1.27
CA LEU A 42 -14.55 -4.64 -0.18
C LEU A 42 -15.20 -3.32 -0.67
N LYS A 43 -16.23 -2.83 -0.01
CA LYS A 43 -16.79 -1.51 -0.30
C LYS A 43 -15.80 -0.40 0.01
N ALA A 44 -15.12 -0.46 1.16
CA ALA A 44 -14.07 0.50 1.51
C ALA A 44 -12.87 0.45 0.53
N MET A 45 -12.53 -0.75 0.01
CA MET A 45 -11.53 -0.88 -1.07
C MET A 45 -12.01 -0.23 -2.37
N GLN A 46 -13.27 -0.43 -2.74
CA GLN A 46 -13.88 0.21 -3.92
C GLN A 46 -13.91 1.72 -3.82
N ASP A 47 -14.15 2.24 -2.61
CA ASP A 47 -14.19 3.67 -2.32
C ASP A 47 -12.77 4.28 -2.13
N GLY A 48 -11.71 3.46 -2.20
CA GLY A 48 -10.33 3.89 -2.13
C GLY A 48 -9.77 4.12 -0.72
N TYR A 49 -10.50 3.73 0.34
CA TYR A 49 -10.07 3.92 1.74
C TYR A 49 -9.06 2.89 2.22
N ILE A 50 -9.09 1.68 1.66
CA ILE A 50 -8.15 0.61 2.04
C ILE A 50 -7.67 -0.16 0.79
N PRO A 51 -6.39 -0.58 0.75
CA PRO A 51 -5.81 -1.21 -0.43
C PRO A 51 -5.99 -2.72 -0.49
N TYR A 52 -6.20 -3.40 0.64
CA TYR A 52 -6.27 -4.85 0.67
C TYR A 52 -7.11 -5.41 1.83
N MET A 53 -7.49 -6.68 1.68
CA MET A 53 -8.05 -7.54 2.73
C MET A 53 -7.48 -8.95 2.60
N GLU A 54 -7.20 -9.59 3.73
CA GLU A 54 -6.71 -10.97 3.81
C GLU A 54 -7.59 -11.80 4.74
N LEU A 55 -7.86 -13.04 4.35
CA LEU A 55 -8.59 -14.04 5.11
C LEU A 55 -7.73 -15.27 5.31
N THR A 56 -7.55 -15.68 6.57
CA THR A 56 -6.87 -16.92 6.94
C THR A 56 -7.86 -17.84 7.65
N PRO A 57 -8.15 -19.01 7.09
CA PRO A 57 -9.02 -19.99 7.72
C PRO A 57 -8.32 -20.66 8.92
N PRO A 58 -9.08 -21.17 9.90
CA PRO A 58 -8.50 -21.91 11.03
C PRO A 58 -7.81 -23.23 10.62
N GLN A 59 -8.16 -23.77 9.47
CA GLN A 59 -7.56 -24.93 8.84
C GLN A 59 -7.57 -24.74 7.33
N ALA A 60 -6.57 -25.29 6.64
CA ALA A 60 -6.48 -25.20 5.18
C ALA A 60 -7.77 -25.74 4.51
N ILE A 61 -8.32 -24.99 3.55
CA ILE A 61 -9.50 -25.34 2.79
C ILE A 61 -9.04 -25.78 1.40
N GLN A 62 -9.18 -27.07 1.09
CA GLN A 62 -8.70 -27.64 -0.18
C GLN A 62 -7.22 -27.25 -0.46
N GLY A 63 -6.37 -27.31 0.58
CA GLY A 63 -4.98 -26.90 0.53
C GLY A 63 -4.73 -25.38 0.65
N CYS A 64 -5.77 -24.55 0.58
CA CYS A 64 -5.64 -23.11 0.71
C CYS A 64 -5.49 -22.67 2.17
N THR A 65 -4.39 -22.02 2.47
CA THR A 65 -4.07 -21.49 3.80
C THR A 65 -4.37 -20.02 3.95
N ARG A 66 -4.49 -19.28 2.82
CA ARG A 66 -4.71 -17.84 2.81
C ARG A 66 -5.37 -17.39 1.52
N MET A 67 -6.25 -16.40 1.62
CA MET A 67 -6.83 -15.71 0.48
C MET A 67 -6.73 -14.20 0.72
N LYS A 68 -6.07 -13.47 -0.19
CA LYS A 68 -5.87 -12.03 -0.12
C LYS A 68 -6.46 -11.37 -1.37
N VAL A 69 -7.15 -10.25 -1.21
CA VAL A 69 -7.54 -9.36 -2.30
C VAL A 69 -6.81 -8.04 -2.16
N THR A 70 -6.34 -7.50 -3.29
CA THR A 70 -5.74 -6.16 -3.38
C THR A 70 -6.44 -5.36 -4.46
N VAL A 71 -6.54 -4.05 -4.29
CA VAL A 71 -7.00 -3.16 -5.36
C VAL A 71 -6.04 -3.31 -6.55
N ASN A 72 -6.58 -3.55 -7.75
CA ASN A 72 -5.74 -3.72 -8.93
C ASN A 72 -5.10 -2.38 -9.37
N LYS A 73 -4.06 -2.45 -10.22
CA LYS A 73 -3.33 -1.26 -10.69
C LYS A 73 -4.22 -0.22 -11.38
N LYS A 74 -5.34 -0.64 -12.00
CA LYS A 74 -6.28 0.27 -12.68
C LYS A 74 -7.30 0.91 -11.73
N LYS A 75 -7.35 0.46 -10.47
CA LYS A 75 -8.33 0.87 -9.45
C LYS A 75 -9.80 0.63 -9.85
N ASP A 76 -10.06 -0.26 -10.79
CA ASP A 76 -11.40 -0.62 -11.29
C ASP A 76 -11.91 -1.97 -10.78
N GLY A 77 -11.10 -2.67 -9.99
CA GLY A 77 -11.40 -3.97 -9.40
C GLY A 77 -10.30 -4.42 -8.47
N VAL A 78 -10.23 -5.73 -8.25
CA VAL A 78 -9.25 -6.34 -7.35
C VAL A 78 -8.54 -7.52 -8.02
N ASP A 79 -7.31 -7.79 -7.55
CA ASP A 79 -6.59 -9.02 -7.82
C ASP A 79 -6.73 -9.93 -6.59
N LEU A 80 -7.06 -11.19 -6.81
CA LEU A 80 -7.24 -12.19 -5.76
C LEU A 80 -6.05 -13.13 -5.74
N TYR A 81 -5.37 -13.21 -4.61
CA TYR A 81 -4.25 -14.10 -4.36
C TYR A 81 -4.67 -15.26 -3.45
N LEU A 82 -4.14 -16.45 -3.72
CA LEU A 82 -4.39 -17.68 -2.96
C LEU A 82 -3.07 -18.40 -2.70
N ASP A 83 -2.85 -18.85 -1.46
CA ASP A 83 -1.78 -19.77 -1.14
C ASP A 83 -2.36 -21.18 -0.99
N VAL A 84 -2.08 -22.05 -1.96
CA VAL A 84 -2.62 -23.43 -2.05
C VAL A 84 -1.46 -24.41 -2.15
N ASP A 85 -1.39 -25.36 -1.21
CA ASP A 85 -0.37 -26.42 -1.18
C ASP A 85 1.07 -25.90 -1.33
N GLY A 86 1.36 -24.75 -0.68
CA GLY A 86 2.67 -24.14 -0.67
C GLY A 86 3.03 -23.30 -1.91
N LYS A 87 2.13 -23.20 -2.88
CA LYS A 87 2.24 -22.35 -4.06
C LYS A 87 1.32 -21.17 -3.97
N SER A 88 1.70 -20.07 -4.59
CA SER A 88 0.87 -18.88 -4.69
C SER A 88 0.25 -18.76 -6.08
N TYR A 89 -1.03 -18.41 -6.11
CA TYR A 89 -1.80 -18.23 -7.32
C TYR A 89 -2.51 -16.88 -7.30
N MET A 90 -2.82 -16.37 -8.48
CA MET A 90 -3.55 -15.12 -8.65
C MET A 90 -4.72 -15.31 -9.62
N ILE A 91 -5.84 -14.65 -9.33
CA ILE A 91 -6.92 -14.41 -10.30
C ILE A 91 -6.97 -12.90 -10.50
N PRO A 92 -6.51 -12.37 -11.65
CA PRO A 92 -6.43 -10.93 -11.87
C PRO A 92 -7.79 -10.31 -12.24
N ALA A 93 -7.91 -9.02 -12.02
CA ALA A 93 -8.96 -8.14 -12.55
C ALA A 93 -10.39 -8.61 -12.23
N LEU A 94 -10.65 -9.03 -11.00
CA LEU A 94 -12.00 -9.34 -10.53
C LEU A 94 -12.79 -8.05 -10.27
N GLY A 95 -14.04 -8.01 -10.77
CA GLY A 95 -14.97 -6.98 -10.31
C GLY A 95 -15.36 -7.18 -8.84
N TYR A 96 -15.62 -6.08 -8.11
CA TYR A 96 -15.99 -6.14 -6.69
C TYR A 96 -17.15 -7.09 -6.35
N PRO A 97 -18.26 -7.14 -7.13
CA PRO A 97 -19.36 -8.09 -6.85
C PRO A 97 -18.91 -9.55 -6.95
N GLU A 98 -18.01 -9.86 -7.87
CA GLU A 98 -17.47 -11.21 -8.01
C GLU A 98 -16.51 -11.56 -6.86
N ALA A 99 -15.66 -10.64 -6.46
CA ALA A 99 -14.78 -10.81 -5.31
C ALA A 99 -15.59 -11.07 -4.03
N VAL A 100 -16.65 -10.30 -3.76
CA VAL A 100 -17.59 -10.54 -2.64
C VAL A 100 -18.10 -11.99 -2.69
N ARG A 101 -18.59 -12.44 -3.85
CA ARG A 101 -19.14 -13.78 -4.01
C ARG A 101 -18.10 -14.87 -3.73
N ILE A 102 -16.88 -14.70 -4.22
CA ILE A 102 -15.78 -15.66 -4.00
C ILE A 102 -15.42 -15.73 -2.52
N LEU A 103 -15.17 -14.58 -1.87
CA LEU A 103 -14.76 -14.52 -0.47
C LEU A 103 -15.86 -15.05 0.47
N ARG A 104 -17.11 -14.71 0.21
CA ARG A 104 -18.25 -15.28 0.96
C ARG A 104 -18.35 -16.81 0.80
N ASN A 105 -18.15 -17.34 -0.41
CA ASN A 105 -18.14 -18.79 -0.63
C ASN A 105 -16.95 -19.47 0.05
N PHE A 106 -15.78 -18.82 0.06
CA PHE A 106 -14.61 -19.33 0.76
C PHE A 106 -14.89 -19.48 2.26
N VAL A 107 -15.46 -18.45 2.89
CA VAL A 107 -15.74 -18.44 4.33
C VAL A 107 -16.95 -19.29 4.70
N SER A 108 -18.09 -19.15 4.00
CA SER A 108 -19.35 -19.78 4.40
C SER A 108 -19.51 -21.21 3.88
N ARG A 109 -18.95 -21.53 2.71
CA ARG A 109 -19.08 -22.82 2.06
C ARG A 109 -17.79 -23.62 2.01
N LEU A 110 -16.68 -23.06 2.51
CA LEU A 110 -15.34 -23.66 2.48
C LEU A 110 -14.94 -24.09 1.06
N LYS A 111 -15.24 -23.25 0.07
CA LYS A 111 -15.07 -23.56 -1.35
C LYS A 111 -14.17 -22.55 -2.03
N LEU A 112 -13.17 -23.05 -2.76
CA LEU A 112 -12.31 -22.24 -3.62
C LEU A 112 -13.02 -21.84 -4.92
N PRO A 113 -12.59 -20.76 -5.60
CA PRO A 113 -12.97 -20.47 -6.97
C PRO A 113 -12.45 -21.56 -7.93
N GLU A 114 -12.91 -21.55 -9.19
CA GLU A 114 -12.52 -22.54 -10.19
C GLU A 114 -11.03 -22.45 -10.51
N GLY A 115 -10.30 -23.57 -10.39
CA GLY A 115 -8.86 -23.64 -10.56
C GLY A 115 -8.37 -23.29 -11.98
N SER A 116 -9.24 -23.38 -13.00
CA SER A 116 -8.93 -22.97 -14.39
C SER A 116 -8.59 -21.48 -14.53
N ARG A 117 -8.92 -20.67 -13.52
CA ARG A 117 -8.63 -19.22 -13.47
C ARG A 117 -7.35 -18.88 -12.75
N PHE A 118 -6.68 -19.86 -12.15
CA PHE A 118 -5.49 -19.64 -11.36
C PHE A 118 -4.27 -19.44 -12.26
N ILE A 119 -3.59 -18.31 -12.07
CA ILE A 119 -2.27 -18.07 -12.63
C ILE A 119 -1.28 -18.30 -11.51
N GLU A 120 -0.37 -19.28 -11.66
CA GLU A 120 0.70 -19.49 -10.68
C GLU A 120 1.61 -18.26 -10.67
N VAL A 121 1.78 -17.63 -9.51
CA VAL A 121 2.67 -16.50 -9.32
C VAL A 121 3.89 -16.95 -8.53
N GLN A 122 5.07 -16.58 -9.00
CA GLN A 122 6.27 -16.86 -8.24
C GLN A 122 6.20 -16.12 -6.90
N ARG A 123 6.47 -16.84 -5.80
CA ARG A 123 6.71 -16.16 -4.52
C ARG A 123 7.88 -15.22 -4.72
N VAL A 124 7.65 -13.95 -4.45
CA VAL A 124 8.75 -12.98 -4.44
C VAL A 124 9.71 -13.44 -3.34
N ASP A 125 10.99 -13.59 -3.68
CA ASP A 125 12.02 -14.00 -2.71
C ASP A 125 12.07 -12.96 -1.59
N GLY A 126 11.86 -13.40 -0.35
CA GLY A 126 11.91 -12.53 0.82
C GLY A 126 13.24 -11.78 0.96
N LYS A 127 14.34 -12.36 0.48
CA LYS A 127 15.63 -11.66 0.41
C LYS A 127 15.64 -10.54 -0.63
N ALA A 128 14.95 -10.73 -1.75
CA ALA A 128 14.80 -9.69 -2.77
C ALA A 128 13.94 -8.54 -2.23
N ILE A 129 12.80 -8.85 -1.57
CA ILE A 129 11.97 -7.84 -0.90
C ILE A 129 12.80 -7.04 0.11
N GLN A 130 13.55 -7.74 0.97
CA GLN A 130 14.39 -7.07 1.96
C GLN A 130 15.47 -6.19 1.33
N ALA A 131 16.06 -6.65 0.23
CA ALA A 131 17.08 -5.88 -0.49
C ALA A 131 16.48 -4.64 -1.14
N ASP A 132 15.32 -4.76 -1.79
CA ASP A 132 14.63 -3.65 -2.45
C ASP A 132 14.10 -2.64 -1.43
N PHE A 133 13.51 -3.11 -0.32
CA PHE A 133 13.11 -2.21 0.77
C PHE A 133 14.29 -1.45 1.37
N ARG A 134 15.42 -2.15 1.58
CA ARG A 134 16.63 -1.52 2.09
C ARG A 134 17.15 -0.42 1.15
N LYS A 135 17.17 -0.69 -0.15
CA LYS A 135 17.60 0.28 -1.15
C LYS A 135 16.65 1.49 -1.18
N LEU A 136 15.34 1.25 -1.25
CA LEU A 136 14.35 2.32 -1.22
C LEU A 136 14.50 3.18 0.05
N ALA A 137 14.59 2.57 1.21
CA ALA A 137 14.75 3.30 2.47
C ALA A 137 16.06 4.11 2.50
N LEU A 138 17.16 3.61 1.92
CA LEU A 138 18.41 4.39 1.81
C LEU A 138 18.30 5.57 0.84
N LEU A 139 17.59 5.41 -0.27
CA LEU A 139 17.30 6.53 -1.19
C LEU A 139 16.51 7.64 -0.48
N LEU A 140 15.50 7.26 0.31
CA LEU A 140 14.60 8.22 0.98
C LEU A 140 15.22 8.81 2.25
N LEU A 141 15.87 8.00 3.07
CA LEU A 141 16.47 8.42 4.35
C LEU A 141 17.93 8.86 4.24
N GLY A 142 18.62 8.52 3.14
CA GLY A 142 20.07 8.69 3.00
C GLY A 142 20.88 7.76 3.91
N ASP A 143 22.20 7.74 3.73
CA ASP A 143 23.12 6.92 4.53
C ASP A 143 23.54 7.64 5.81
N SER A 144 22.77 7.50 6.87
CA SER A 144 23.06 8.04 8.20
C SER A 144 23.06 6.91 9.25
N GLU A 145 23.61 7.18 10.42
CA GLU A 145 23.54 6.21 11.54
C GLU A 145 22.11 5.96 12.01
N GLN A 146 21.24 6.96 11.89
CA GLN A 146 19.81 6.82 12.19
C GLN A 146 19.14 5.89 11.17
N SER A 147 19.39 6.08 9.87
CA SER A 147 18.89 5.20 8.80
C SER A 147 19.39 3.76 8.97
N LYS A 148 20.65 3.58 9.36
CA LYS A 148 21.19 2.23 9.66
C LYS A 148 20.50 1.58 10.85
N ARG A 149 20.16 2.35 11.90
CA ARG A 149 19.40 1.83 13.06
C ARG A 149 17.98 1.43 12.66
N PHE A 150 17.32 2.25 11.86
CA PHE A 150 16.01 1.95 11.29
C PHE A 150 16.04 0.63 10.50
N LEU A 151 16.97 0.48 9.56
CA LEU A 151 17.13 -0.71 8.72
C LEU A 151 17.54 -1.99 9.49
N LYS A 152 18.09 -1.86 10.69
CA LYS A 152 18.32 -3.03 11.57
C LYS A 152 17.02 -3.56 12.16
N LYS A 153 16.03 -2.69 12.39
CA LYS A 153 14.73 -3.04 12.96
C LYS A 153 13.73 -3.48 11.88
N GLN A 154 13.74 -2.83 10.72
CA GLN A 154 12.84 -3.09 9.60
C GLN A 154 13.50 -4.03 8.59
N LYS A 155 13.01 -5.27 8.56
CA LYS A 155 13.51 -6.33 7.66
C LYS A 155 12.35 -7.08 7.04
N PRO A 156 11.54 -6.42 6.20
CA PRO A 156 10.40 -7.07 5.59
C PRO A 156 10.88 -8.19 4.65
N ASP A 157 10.30 -9.37 4.81
CA ASP A 157 10.58 -10.57 4.00
C ASP A 157 9.37 -11.03 3.18
N SER A 158 8.31 -10.24 3.20
CA SER A 158 7.11 -10.40 2.39
C SER A 158 6.56 -9.03 1.96
N ILE A 159 5.68 -9.02 0.98
CA ILE A 159 5.01 -7.79 0.51
C ILE A 159 4.19 -7.16 1.63
N GLU A 160 3.49 -7.98 2.41
CA GLU A 160 2.70 -7.50 3.55
C GLU A 160 3.58 -6.84 4.62
N ALA A 161 4.74 -7.45 4.90
CA ALA A 161 5.71 -6.86 5.83
C ALA A 161 6.32 -5.57 5.25
N ALA A 162 6.47 -5.46 3.92
CA ALA A 162 6.93 -4.23 3.27
C ALA A 162 5.88 -3.11 3.35
N GLU A 163 4.59 -3.44 3.20
CA GLU A 163 3.49 -2.48 3.42
C GLU A 163 3.45 -1.97 4.88
N GLU A 164 3.65 -2.83 5.85
CA GLU A 164 3.75 -2.41 7.27
C GLU A 164 5.00 -1.55 7.52
N ALA A 165 6.15 -1.96 6.96
CA ALA A 165 7.41 -1.25 7.08
C ALA A 165 7.40 0.12 6.36
N ARG A 166 6.54 0.31 5.34
CA ARG A 166 6.30 1.62 4.69
C ARG A 166 5.84 2.67 5.70
N ASN A 167 4.87 2.32 6.56
CA ASN A 167 4.37 3.27 7.56
C ASN A 167 5.51 3.70 8.51
N ALA A 168 6.29 2.71 8.99
CA ALA A 168 7.45 3.02 9.82
C ALA A 168 8.52 3.84 9.07
N LEU A 169 8.70 3.60 7.75
CA LEU A 169 9.62 4.40 6.92
C LEU A 169 9.15 5.84 6.80
N TYR A 170 7.85 6.05 6.58
CA TYR A 170 7.27 7.37 6.49
C TYR A 170 7.40 8.15 7.82
N GLU A 171 7.08 7.52 8.95
CA GLU A 171 7.28 8.09 10.29
C GLU A 171 8.76 8.49 10.51
N GLU A 172 9.70 7.61 10.15
CA GLU A 172 11.14 7.90 10.24
C GLU A 172 11.55 9.09 9.36
N MET A 173 10.95 9.22 8.14
CA MET A 173 11.20 10.37 7.26
C MET A 173 10.70 11.68 7.90
N LEU A 174 9.53 11.67 8.54
CA LEU A 174 8.99 12.84 9.27
C LEU A 174 9.89 13.22 10.45
N GLU A 175 10.29 12.23 11.27
CA GLU A 175 11.21 12.46 12.40
C GLU A 175 12.55 13.05 11.97
N GLN A 176 13.08 12.60 10.84
CA GLN A 176 14.32 13.12 10.24
C GLN A 176 14.12 14.43 9.45
N ARG A 177 12.91 14.99 9.40
CA ARG A 177 12.54 16.17 8.59
C ARG A 177 12.89 16.02 7.10
N LYS A 178 12.76 14.81 6.58
CA LYS A 178 12.95 14.46 5.16
C LYS A 178 11.64 14.37 4.40
N ALA A 179 10.52 14.34 5.10
CA ALA A 179 9.17 14.44 4.55
C ALA A 179 8.37 15.48 5.34
N VAL A 180 7.31 15.94 4.71
CA VAL A 180 6.26 16.77 5.34
C VAL A 180 4.91 16.19 4.99
N GLU A 181 3.96 16.35 5.90
CA GLU A 181 2.58 15.95 5.70
C GLU A 181 1.76 17.17 5.31
N VAL A 182 1.09 17.11 4.17
CA VAL A 182 0.26 18.19 3.62
C VAL A 182 -1.17 17.71 3.51
N GLU A 183 -2.10 18.40 4.18
CA GLU A 183 -3.53 18.10 4.05
C GLU A 183 -4.03 18.39 2.63
N TRP A 184 -4.92 17.57 2.09
CA TRP A 184 -5.45 17.71 0.73
C TRP A 184 -6.20 19.03 0.46
N LYS A 185 -6.66 19.73 1.52
CA LYS A 185 -7.27 21.06 1.47
C LYS A 185 -6.34 22.20 1.89
N CYS A 186 -5.04 21.94 1.92
CA CYS A 186 -4.06 22.93 2.32
C CYS A 186 -4.14 24.16 1.41
N ASP A 187 -4.05 25.35 1.99
CA ASP A 187 -3.88 26.57 1.23
C ASP A 187 -2.43 26.74 0.76
N LYS A 188 -2.22 27.61 -0.23
CA LYS A 188 -0.90 27.83 -0.86
C LYS A 188 0.15 28.29 0.11
N GLU A 189 -0.17 29.17 1.06
CA GLU A 189 0.77 29.71 2.05
C GLU A 189 1.23 28.61 2.99
N SER A 190 0.31 27.82 3.53
CA SER A 190 0.61 26.67 4.39
C SER A 190 1.44 25.61 3.66
N PHE A 191 1.08 25.30 2.39
CA PHE A 191 1.86 24.40 1.54
C PHE A 191 3.29 24.87 1.36
N LEU A 192 3.50 26.17 1.00
CA LEU A 192 4.84 26.75 0.82
C LEU A 192 5.64 26.75 2.11
N ALA A 193 5.00 27.00 3.25
CA ALA A 193 5.67 26.94 4.55
C ALA A 193 6.19 25.51 4.84
N LEU A 194 5.37 24.48 4.63
CA LEU A 194 5.76 23.09 4.86
C LEU A 194 6.86 22.63 3.90
N VAL A 195 6.68 22.84 2.60
CA VAL A 195 7.68 22.45 1.59
C VAL A 195 8.96 23.27 1.74
N GLY A 196 8.85 24.52 2.20
CA GLY A 196 9.98 25.38 2.52
C GLY A 196 10.95 24.77 3.54
N GLU A 197 10.44 23.99 4.51
CA GLU A 197 11.31 23.30 5.47
C GLU A 197 12.16 22.21 4.78
N LEU A 198 11.59 21.47 3.82
CA LEU A 198 12.35 20.50 3.03
C LEU A 198 13.41 21.18 2.16
N CYS A 199 13.05 22.30 1.52
CA CYS A 199 13.92 23.05 0.62
C CYS A 199 15.11 23.66 1.35
N LYS A 200 14.94 24.13 2.60
CA LYS A 200 16.04 24.68 3.41
C LYS A 200 17.19 23.68 3.60
N ALA A 201 16.87 22.43 3.86
CA ALA A 201 17.85 21.38 4.06
C ALA A 201 18.73 21.14 2.82
N ARG A 202 18.16 21.32 1.60
CA ARG A 202 18.86 21.18 0.32
C ARG A 202 19.26 22.49 -0.35
N LYS A 203 19.03 23.63 0.32
CA LYS A 203 19.32 24.99 -0.18
C LYS A 203 18.62 25.28 -1.52
N LEU A 204 17.43 24.75 -1.71
CA LEU A 204 16.61 25.00 -2.91
C LEU A 204 15.85 26.31 -2.74
N ALA A 205 15.88 27.13 -3.79
CA ALA A 205 15.07 28.35 -3.83
C ALA A 205 13.65 28.04 -4.27
N ILE A 206 12.67 28.68 -3.64
CA ILE A 206 11.27 28.66 -4.03
C ILE A 206 10.94 30.00 -4.66
N ARG A 207 10.37 29.99 -5.88
CA ARG A 207 9.82 31.17 -6.54
C ARG A 207 8.30 31.07 -6.51
N GLU A 208 7.68 31.89 -5.68
CA GLU A 208 6.23 31.87 -5.47
C GLU A 208 5.43 32.42 -6.66
N ASP A 209 6.04 33.35 -7.40
CA ASP A 209 5.45 33.96 -8.60
C ASP A 209 5.22 33.00 -9.76
N GLY A 210 5.82 31.81 -9.71
CA GLY A 210 5.61 30.72 -10.67
C GLY A 210 4.48 29.77 -10.33
N LEU A 211 3.81 29.91 -9.19
CA LEU A 211 2.76 28.99 -8.74
C LEU A 211 1.37 29.58 -9.04
N HIS A 212 0.51 28.77 -9.65
CA HIS A 212 -0.88 29.17 -9.91
C HIS A 212 -1.70 29.32 -8.62
N GLU A 213 -2.83 30.04 -8.72
CA GLU A 213 -3.66 30.41 -7.56
C GLU A 213 -4.82 29.44 -7.26
N ALA A 214 -4.90 28.28 -7.95
CA ALA A 214 -5.97 27.32 -7.71
C ALA A 214 -5.87 26.72 -6.29
N PRO A 215 -6.84 26.97 -5.38
CA PRO A 215 -6.78 26.43 -4.04
C PRO A 215 -6.83 24.90 -4.02
N GLY A 216 -5.99 24.28 -3.20
CA GLY A 216 -6.00 22.82 -3.00
C GLY A 216 -5.40 22.00 -4.16
N ASP A 217 -4.78 22.63 -5.15
CA ASP A 217 -4.07 21.89 -6.21
C ASP A 217 -2.62 21.56 -5.79
N ILE A 218 -2.51 20.71 -4.78
CA ILE A 218 -1.21 20.26 -4.26
C ILE A 218 -0.33 19.67 -5.36
N GLU A 219 -0.91 18.85 -6.23
CA GLU A 219 -0.17 18.21 -7.33
C GLU A 219 0.36 19.23 -8.35
N GLY A 220 -0.44 20.22 -8.69
CA GLY A 220 -0.04 21.31 -9.56
C GLY A 220 1.13 22.09 -8.97
N TRP A 221 1.04 22.51 -7.71
CA TRP A 221 2.12 23.20 -7.01
C TRP A 221 3.40 22.36 -6.91
N CYS A 222 3.26 21.06 -6.63
CA CYS A 222 4.41 20.14 -6.61
C CYS A 222 5.12 20.08 -7.96
N ARG A 223 4.36 20.03 -9.08
CA ARG A 223 4.94 20.03 -10.44
C ARG A 223 5.63 21.35 -10.76
N GLU A 224 4.98 22.49 -10.45
CA GLU A 224 5.52 23.82 -10.71
C GLU A 224 6.77 24.10 -9.90
N LEU A 225 6.83 23.71 -8.62
CA LEU A 225 8.04 23.80 -7.82
C LEU A 225 9.15 22.90 -8.36
N SER A 226 8.83 21.65 -8.65
CA SER A 226 9.82 20.72 -9.19
C SER A 226 10.39 21.18 -10.53
N ALA A 227 9.61 21.91 -11.34
CA ALA A 227 10.08 22.49 -12.60
C ALA A 227 11.12 23.64 -12.41
N GLN A 228 11.18 24.22 -11.22
CA GLN A 228 12.15 25.28 -10.90
C GLN A 228 13.56 24.74 -10.59
N TRP A 229 13.67 23.43 -10.30
CA TRP A 229 14.93 22.82 -9.86
C TRP A 229 15.49 21.87 -10.93
N ASN A 230 16.82 21.91 -11.12
CA ASN A 230 17.48 21.07 -12.12
C ASN A 230 17.71 19.64 -11.62
N ASP A 231 18.19 19.48 -10.38
CA ASP A 231 18.69 18.20 -9.86
C ASP A 231 17.74 17.52 -8.86
N ASP A 232 16.75 18.26 -8.38
CA ASP A 232 15.80 17.78 -7.38
C ASP A 232 14.36 17.87 -7.90
N CYS A 233 13.47 17.07 -7.32
CA CYS A 233 12.03 17.16 -7.54
C CYS A 233 11.29 16.78 -6.25
N LEU A 234 10.04 17.22 -6.15
CA LEU A 234 9.11 16.70 -5.16
C LEU A 234 8.62 15.33 -5.57
N ALA A 235 8.46 14.48 -4.59
CA ALA A 235 7.87 13.17 -4.72
C ALA A 235 6.91 12.92 -3.55
N GLU A 236 6.04 11.95 -3.70
CA GLU A 236 5.03 11.55 -2.73
C GLU A 236 5.11 10.05 -2.51
N LEU A 237 5.10 9.63 -1.25
CA LEU A 237 4.85 8.25 -0.86
C LEU A 237 3.35 8.09 -0.58
N ASP A 238 2.65 7.23 -1.35
CA ASP A 238 1.23 7.01 -1.17
C ASP A 238 0.97 6.24 0.13
N MET A 239 0.33 6.92 1.08
CA MET A 239 -0.02 6.38 2.40
C MET A 239 -1.48 5.95 2.48
N PHE A 240 -2.25 6.02 1.38
CA PHE A 240 -3.70 5.76 1.35
C PHE A 240 -4.46 6.56 2.43
N SER A 241 -4.06 7.82 2.63
CA SER A 241 -4.64 8.75 3.59
C SER A 241 -5.17 10.00 2.90
N GLU A 242 -5.88 10.85 3.66
CA GLU A 242 -6.34 12.17 3.18
C GLU A 242 -5.21 13.22 3.17
N THR A 243 -3.97 12.80 3.37
CA THR A 243 -2.79 13.66 3.39
C THR A 243 -1.77 13.23 2.34
N HIS A 244 -0.97 14.18 1.86
CA HIS A 244 0.14 13.95 0.94
C HIS A 244 1.44 13.87 1.72
N GLY A 245 2.13 12.73 1.67
CA GLY A 245 3.45 12.54 2.25
C GLY A 245 4.55 13.01 1.30
N LEU A 246 4.87 14.31 1.30
CA LEU A 246 5.80 14.91 0.34
C LEU A 246 7.25 14.87 0.83
N PHE A 247 8.17 14.60 -0.08
CA PHE A 247 9.62 14.62 0.16
C PHE A 247 10.40 15.07 -1.07
N LEU A 248 11.68 15.37 -0.90
CA LEU A 248 12.58 15.73 -1.99
C LEU A 248 13.42 14.52 -2.41
N LEU A 249 13.47 14.28 -3.72
CA LEU A 249 14.27 13.23 -4.33
C LEU A 249 15.19 13.84 -5.40
N LYS A 250 16.37 13.26 -5.58
CA LYS A 250 17.23 13.56 -6.71
C LYS A 250 16.59 13.03 -7.99
N ARG A 251 16.67 13.80 -9.09
CA ARG A 251 16.10 13.34 -10.36
C ARG A 251 16.77 12.08 -10.89
N GLU A 252 18.07 11.90 -10.64
CA GLU A 252 18.81 10.69 -10.99
C GLU A 252 18.32 9.44 -10.27
N ASP A 253 17.71 9.60 -9.09
CA ASP A 253 17.23 8.52 -8.24
C ASP A 253 15.74 8.18 -8.49
N CYS A 254 15.01 9.00 -9.29
CA CYS A 254 13.57 8.88 -9.45
C CYS A 254 13.14 7.53 -10.05
N ASP A 255 13.79 7.10 -11.13
CA ASP A 255 13.43 5.85 -11.81
C ASP A 255 13.72 4.64 -10.91
N GLU A 256 14.84 4.67 -10.17
CA GLU A 256 15.19 3.61 -9.22
C GLU A 256 14.19 3.57 -8.06
N ALA A 257 13.81 4.73 -7.50
CA ALA A 257 12.84 4.80 -6.41
C ALA A 257 11.46 4.25 -6.82
N VAL A 258 10.98 4.61 -8.03
CA VAL A 258 9.72 4.10 -8.58
C VAL A 258 9.79 2.60 -8.78
N GLN A 259 10.87 2.09 -9.41
CA GLN A 259 11.04 0.65 -9.67
C GLN A 259 11.11 -0.16 -8.37
N LEU A 260 11.86 0.31 -7.38
CA LEU A 260 11.95 -0.34 -6.06
C LEU A 260 10.60 -0.34 -5.33
N ALA A 261 9.86 0.77 -5.38
CA ALA A 261 8.52 0.84 -4.82
C ALA A 261 7.56 -0.14 -5.52
N GLU A 262 7.58 -0.20 -6.87
CA GLU A 262 6.76 -1.15 -7.64
C GLU A 262 7.06 -2.61 -7.28
N ASN A 263 8.34 -2.98 -7.12
CA ASN A 263 8.75 -4.33 -6.70
C ASN A 263 8.17 -4.70 -5.32
N LEU A 264 7.93 -3.71 -4.48
CA LEU A 264 7.37 -3.84 -3.13
C LEU A 264 5.84 -3.65 -3.10
N LEU A 265 5.19 -3.45 -4.25
CA LEU A 265 3.79 -3.05 -4.39
C LEU A 265 3.45 -1.75 -3.63
N LEU A 266 4.42 -0.88 -3.45
CA LEU A 266 4.27 0.47 -2.93
C LEU A 266 4.14 1.46 -4.09
N THR A 267 3.65 2.66 -3.81
CA THR A 267 3.55 3.72 -4.81
C THR A 267 4.38 4.93 -4.40
N VAL A 268 5.32 5.30 -5.25
CA VAL A 268 6.03 6.57 -5.20
C VAL A 268 5.65 7.38 -6.44
N LYS A 269 5.10 8.56 -6.22
CA LYS A 269 4.69 9.49 -7.27
C LYS A 269 5.74 10.60 -7.41
N ILE A 270 6.19 10.85 -8.62
CA ILE A 270 7.21 11.87 -8.91
C ILE A 270 6.55 13.10 -9.56
N TYR A 271 6.84 14.27 -9.06
CA TYR A 271 6.39 15.57 -9.58
C TYR A 271 7.50 16.28 -10.35
N GLY A 272 8.00 15.69 -11.43
CA GLY A 272 9.09 16.27 -12.21
C GLY A 272 8.69 16.63 -13.64
N SER A 273 9.27 17.71 -14.22
CA SER A 273 9.21 17.99 -15.66
C SER A 273 10.25 17.12 -16.39
N GLY A 274 9.90 15.91 -16.68
CA GLY A 274 10.66 15.03 -17.57
C GLY A 274 9.68 13.98 -18.03
N GLY A 275 9.25 14.05 -19.28
CA GLY A 275 8.20 13.28 -19.93
C GLY A 275 8.18 11.80 -19.60
N GLY A 276 7.49 11.50 -18.56
CA GLY A 276 7.09 10.21 -18.10
C GLY A 276 5.78 10.38 -17.40
N SER A 277 4.72 10.71 -18.17
CA SER A 277 3.38 10.27 -17.82
C SER A 277 3.57 8.87 -17.27
N THR A 278 3.06 8.60 -16.08
CA THR A 278 2.86 7.24 -15.60
C THR A 278 2.25 6.46 -16.75
N LYS A 279 3.08 5.87 -17.59
CA LYS A 279 2.64 4.84 -18.52
C LYS A 279 2.24 3.70 -17.62
N CYS A 280 0.95 3.65 -17.26
CA CYS A 280 0.32 2.38 -17.01
C CYS A 280 0.70 1.50 -18.21
N LEU A 281 1.76 0.73 -18.09
CA LEU A 281 2.04 -0.37 -19.00
C LEU A 281 0.91 -1.37 -18.79
N ILE A 282 -0.09 -1.22 -19.66
CA ILE A 282 -1.07 -2.25 -19.94
C ILE A 282 -0.27 -3.40 -20.58
N HIS A 283 -0.09 -4.46 -19.84
CA HIS A 283 0.11 -5.80 -20.38
C HIS A 283 -0.78 -6.77 -19.63
#